data_999766015234a275ec699c754e971a42
#
_entry.id   999766015234a275ec699c754e971a42
#
_cell.length_a   1.000
_cell.length_b   1.000
_cell.length_c   1.000
_cell.angle_alpha   90.00
_cell.angle_beta   90.00
_cell.angle_gamma   90.00
#
_symmetry.space_group_name_H-M   'P 1'
#
loop_
_entity.id
_entity.type
_entity.pdbx_description
1 polymer ?
#
loop_
_entity_poly.entity_id
_entity_poly.type
_entity_poly.pdbx_seq_one_letter_code
_entity_poly.pdbx_strand_id
1 'polypeptide(L)'
;MKNLIIIALFFSPLLNAQNFYKKISDKNINTERQTIAKNFIQEFLNKCENKNYTSFERFNVAKKFEMFLDDKLSYICQKNETDLGKIELQDFNSAYIHKTSLTTDPVELFIFNAKTEKNPDIQFLSVWIYQDRNYISGLVITKEKPINPNKRE
;
A
#
# COMPACT_ATOMS: atom_id res chain seq x y z
N MET A 1 -8.68 -3.00 28.07
CA MET A 1 -8.04 -3.78 26.97
C MET A 1 -8.37 -3.07 25.66
N LYS A 2 -7.43 -2.33 25.11
CA LYS A 2 -7.61 -1.62 23.84
C LYS A 2 -7.32 -2.60 22.71
N ASN A 3 -8.36 -3.10 22.08
CA ASN A 3 -8.24 -3.94 20.88
C ASN A 3 -7.63 -3.12 19.75
N LEU A 4 -6.38 -3.44 19.44
CA LEU A 4 -5.65 -2.88 18.33
C LEU A 4 -6.20 -3.48 17.04
N ILE A 5 -7.18 -2.80 16.43
CA ILE A 5 -7.73 -3.23 15.14
C ILE A 5 -6.81 -2.69 14.06
N ILE A 6 -5.88 -3.53 13.65
CA ILE A 6 -5.09 -3.30 12.44
C ILE A 6 -6.02 -3.60 11.26
N ILE A 7 -6.41 -2.56 10.52
CA ILE A 7 -7.09 -2.76 9.24
C ILE A 7 -6.02 -3.09 8.22
N ALA A 8 -5.63 -4.33 8.22
CA ALA A 8 -4.87 -4.89 7.12
C ALA A 8 -5.85 -5.20 6.00
N LEU A 9 -5.79 -4.42 4.93
CA LEU A 9 -6.47 -4.71 3.68
C LEU A 9 -5.73 -5.84 2.96
N PHE A 10 -5.85 -7.05 3.52
CA PHE A 10 -5.21 -8.21 2.94
C PHE A 10 -6.04 -8.82 1.84
N PHE A 11 -5.57 -8.70 0.63
CA PHE A 11 -5.85 -9.65 -0.43
C PHE A 11 -4.52 -10.10 -1.06
N SER A 12 -3.77 -10.89 -0.29
CA SER A 12 -2.72 -11.75 -0.86
C SER A 12 -2.39 -12.84 0.14
N PRO A 13 -2.15 -14.08 -0.33
CA PRO A 13 -1.60 -15.16 0.48
C PRO A 13 -0.12 -14.92 0.85
N LEU A 14 0.29 -13.64 0.98
CA LEU A 14 1.68 -13.21 1.12
C LEU A 14 2.16 -13.12 2.57
N LEU A 15 1.34 -13.55 3.54
CA LEU A 15 1.72 -13.49 4.96
C LEU A 15 2.95 -14.34 5.33
N ASN A 16 3.32 -15.30 4.48
CA ASN A 16 4.54 -16.13 4.66
C ASN A 16 5.70 -15.72 3.75
N ALA A 17 5.59 -14.59 3.03
CA ALA A 17 6.53 -14.22 1.97
C ALA A 17 7.61 -13.21 2.40
N GLN A 18 7.80 -12.97 3.69
CA GLN A 18 8.78 -11.98 4.17
C GLN A 18 10.22 -12.28 3.73
N ASN A 19 10.55 -13.54 3.48
CA ASN A 19 11.90 -13.97 3.08
C ASN A 19 12.22 -13.76 1.60
N PHE A 20 11.26 -13.35 0.77
CA PHE A 20 11.44 -13.23 -0.68
C PHE A 20 11.59 -11.79 -1.18
N TYR A 21 11.41 -10.79 -0.32
CA TYR A 21 11.57 -9.41 -0.67
C TYR A 21 13.03 -8.96 -0.52
N LYS A 22 13.57 -8.35 -1.57
CA LYS A 22 14.90 -7.73 -1.54
C LYS A 22 14.75 -6.22 -1.64
N LYS A 23 15.46 -5.48 -0.79
CA LYS A 23 15.50 -4.02 -0.88
C LYS A 23 16.12 -3.60 -2.21
N ILE A 24 15.47 -2.68 -2.89
CA ILE A 24 15.98 -2.03 -4.10
C ILE A 24 16.91 -0.89 -3.65
N SER A 25 18.11 -0.84 -4.19
CA SER A 25 19.01 0.30 -3.93
C SER A 25 18.49 1.57 -4.60
N ASP A 26 18.72 2.72 -4.00
CA ASP A 26 18.13 4.00 -4.43
C ASP A 26 18.41 4.31 -5.92
N LYS A 27 19.60 4.00 -6.42
CA LYS A 27 19.97 4.17 -7.83
C LYS A 27 19.21 3.26 -8.81
N ASN A 28 18.57 2.20 -8.33
CA ASN A 28 17.86 1.20 -9.13
C ASN A 28 16.34 1.29 -8.98
N ILE A 29 15.85 2.25 -8.21
CA ILE A 29 14.41 2.46 -8.06
C ILE A 29 13.83 2.95 -9.39
N ASN A 30 12.76 2.30 -9.84
CA ASN A 30 12.01 2.77 -11.00
C ASN A 30 11.19 4.00 -10.62
N THR A 31 11.62 5.17 -11.10
CA THR A 31 11.03 6.47 -10.75
C THR A 31 9.61 6.63 -11.29
N GLU A 32 9.28 6.01 -12.43
CA GLU A 32 7.94 6.01 -12.99
C GLU A 32 6.97 5.27 -12.05
N ARG A 33 7.29 4.03 -11.66
CA ARG A 33 6.45 3.25 -10.73
C ARG A 33 6.38 3.88 -9.34
N GLN A 34 7.47 4.47 -8.86
CA GLN A 34 7.44 5.25 -7.61
C GLN A 34 6.46 6.42 -7.69
N THR A 35 6.42 7.11 -8.82
CA THR A 35 5.47 8.22 -9.08
C THR A 35 4.04 7.70 -9.16
N ILE A 36 3.81 6.58 -9.84
CA ILE A 36 2.49 5.92 -9.91
C ILE A 36 2.02 5.56 -8.48
N ALA A 37 2.88 4.94 -7.67
CA ALA A 37 2.56 4.59 -6.29
C ALA A 37 2.17 5.82 -5.46
N LYS A 38 2.98 6.89 -5.53
CA LYS A 38 2.71 8.15 -4.83
C LYS A 38 1.37 8.76 -5.24
N ASN A 39 1.14 8.87 -6.55
CA ASN A 39 -0.08 9.48 -7.09
C ASN A 39 -1.32 8.65 -6.74
N PHE A 40 -1.21 7.32 -6.73
CA PHE A 40 -2.31 6.44 -6.31
C PHE A 40 -2.66 6.64 -4.83
N ILE A 41 -1.67 6.72 -3.95
CA ILE A 41 -1.90 7.03 -2.53
C ILE A 41 -2.60 8.40 -2.39
N GLN A 42 -2.10 9.41 -3.08
CA GLN A 42 -2.69 10.76 -3.04
C GLN A 42 -4.15 10.76 -3.50
N GLU A 43 -4.45 10.05 -4.61
CA GLU A 43 -5.83 9.94 -5.08
C GLU A 43 -6.72 9.17 -4.09
N PHE A 44 -6.21 8.09 -3.50
CA PHE A 44 -6.93 7.34 -2.46
C PHE A 44 -7.27 8.24 -1.27
N LEU A 45 -6.30 8.97 -0.73
CA LEU A 45 -6.52 9.89 0.40
C LEU A 45 -7.51 11.00 0.02
N ASN A 46 -7.38 11.57 -1.16
CA ASN A 46 -8.25 12.62 -1.69
C ASN A 46 -9.70 12.14 -1.87
N LYS A 47 -9.87 10.91 -2.38
CA LYS A 47 -11.20 10.27 -2.49
C LYS A 47 -11.85 10.07 -1.13
N CYS A 48 -11.09 9.64 -0.12
CA CYS A 48 -11.60 9.49 1.24
C CYS A 48 -12.03 10.84 1.84
N GLU A 49 -11.18 11.86 1.73
CA GLU A 49 -11.43 13.21 2.26
C GLU A 49 -12.69 13.84 1.62
N ASN A 50 -12.85 13.68 0.30
CA ASN A 50 -13.98 14.24 -0.44
C ASN A 50 -15.21 13.30 -0.51
N LYS A 51 -15.18 12.15 0.14
CA LYS A 51 -16.25 11.13 0.09
C LYS A 51 -16.60 10.73 -1.35
N ASN A 52 -15.61 10.70 -2.21
CA ASN A 52 -15.73 10.29 -3.60
C ASN A 52 -15.32 8.83 -3.76
N TYR A 53 -16.27 7.94 -3.89
CA TYR A 53 -16.05 6.49 -3.92
C TYR A 53 -16.12 5.90 -5.34
N THR A 54 -15.85 6.71 -6.37
CA THR A 54 -15.75 6.25 -7.75
C THR A 54 -14.47 5.43 -7.99
N SER A 55 -14.42 4.67 -9.07
CA SER A 55 -13.26 3.88 -9.48
C SER A 55 -12.00 4.73 -9.74
N PHE A 56 -10.84 4.09 -9.79
CA PHE A 56 -9.52 4.70 -10.01
C PHE A 56 -9.15 4.66 -11.50
N GLU A 57 -9.93 5.31 -12.36
CA GLU A 57 -9.85 5.21 -13.84
C GLU A 57 -8.49 5.61 -14.44
N ARG A 58 -7.70 6.43 -13.74
CA ARG A 58 -6.39 6.90 -14.22
C ARG A 58 -5.25 5.93 -13.95
N PHE A 59 -5.53 4.81 -13.29
CA PHE A 59 -4.53 3.84 -12.89
C PHE A 59 -4.87 2.45 -13.44
N ASN A 60 -3.82 1.69 -13.76
CA ASN A 60 -3.97 0.27 -14.00
C ASN A 60 -4.09 -0.44 -12.64
N VAL A 61 -5.29 -0.84 -12.26
CA VAL A 61 -5.54 -1.57 -11.02
C VAL A 61 -5.78 -3.04 -11.33
N ALA A 62 -5.12 -3.94 -10.59
CA ALA A 62 -5.32 -5.37 -10.74
C ALA A 62 -6.77 -5.73 -10.43
N LYS A 63 -7.40 -6.55 -11.30
CA LYS A 63 -8.85 -6.81 -11.28
C LYS A 63 -9.42 -7.17 -9.91
N LYS A 64 -8.72 -8.02 -9.16
CA LYS A 64 -9.16 -8.41 -7.81
C LYS A 64 -9.13 -7.23 -6.82
N PHE A 65 -8.11 -6.37 -6.93
CA PHE A 65 -7.99 -5.21 -6.07
C PHE A 65 -8.98 -4.10 -6.47
N GLU A 66 -9.23 -3.93 -7.76
CA GLU A 66 -10.28 -3.05 -8.28
C GLU A 66 -11.66 -3.43 -7.71
N MET A 67 -12.06 -4.70 -7.87
CA MET A 67 -13.33 -5.21 -7.33
C MET A 67 -13.45 -5.03 -5.81
N PHE A 68 -12.33 -5.20 -5.10
CA PHE A 68 -12.30 -4.97 -3.65
C PHE A 68 -12.50 -3.48 -3.32
N LEU A 69 -11.86 -2.58 -4.05
CA LEU A 69 -12.02 -1.12 -3.84
C LEU A 69 -13.46 -0.69 -4.17
N ASP A 70 -14.02 -1.16 -5.28
CA ASP A 70 -15.41 -0.85 -5.66
C ASP A 70 -16.43 -1.26 -4.57
N ASP A 71 -16.19 -2.38 -3.90
CA ASP A 71 -17.07 -2.87 -2.82
C ASP A 71 -16.79 -2.20 -1.47
N LYS A 72 -15.55 -1.88 -1.13
CA LYS A 72 -15.15 -1.55 0.24
C LYS A 72 -14.63 -0.12 0.44
N LEU A 73 -14.40 0.67 -0.61
CA LEU A 73 -13.75 1.98 -0.49
C LEU A 73 -14.46 2.91 0.50
N SER A 74 -15.78 3.00 0.43
CA SER A 74 -16.56 3.82 1.35
C SER A 74 -16.37 3.41 2.81
N TYR A 75 -16.46 2.12 3.08
CA TYR A 75 -16.26 1.57 4.43
C TYR A 75 -14.84 1.84 4.95
N ILE A 76 -13.84 1.63 4.10
CA ILE A 76 -12.43 1.85 4.43
C ILE A 76 -12.18 3.32 4.77
N CYS A 77 -12.68 4.24 3.95
CA CYS A 77 -12.52 5.67 4.18
C CYS A 77 -13.17 6.12 5.50
N GLN A 78 -14.41 5.68 5.77
CA GLN A 78 -15.10 6.00 7.01
C GLN A 78 -14.37 5.45 8.24
N LYS A 79 -13.87 4.22 8.13
CA LYS A 79 -13.11 3.60 9.21
C LYS A 79 -11.79 4.32 9.45
N ASN A 80 -11.05 4.67 8.40
CA ASN A 80 -9.81 5.45 8.52
C ASN A 80 -10.08 6.83 9.14
N GLU A 81 -11.12 7.54 8.75
CA GLU A 81 -11.51 8.82 9.34
C GLU A 81 -11.80 8.68 10.85
N THR A 82 -12.49 7.61 11.23
CA THR A 82 -12.81 7.35 12.63
C THR A 82 -11.57 7.02 13.46
N ASP A 83 -10.74 6.09 12.99
CA ASP A 83 -9.64 5.50 13.76
C ASP A 83 -8.34 6.30 13.67
N LEU A 84 -8.07 6.94 12.52
CA LEU A 84 -6.81 7.61 12.21
C LEU A 84 -6.94 9.14 12.07
N GLY A 85 -8.14 9.64 11.79
CA GLY A 85 -8.36 11.04 11.44
C GLY A 85 -7.73 11.37 10.09
N LYS A 86 -7.20 12.59 9.96
CA LYS A 86 -6.46 13.00 8.75
C LYS A 86 -5.19 12.19 8.59
N ILE A 87 -4.98 11.69 7.36
CA ILE A 87 -3.77 10.95 6.98
C ILE A 87 -2.98 11.80 6.00
N GLU A 88 -1.71 12.02 6.29
CA GLU A 88 -0.80 12.79 5.45
C GLU A 88 0.30 11.89 4.88
N LEU A 89 0.40 11.88 3.55
CA LEU A 89 1.51 11.26 2.85
C LEU A 89 2.78 12.10 3.05
N GLN A 90 3.84 11.46 3.50
CA GLN A 90 5.14 12.07 3.70
C GLN A 90 6.14 11.57 2.64
N ASP A 91 7.44 11.70 2.94
CA ASP A 91 8.52 11.37 2.03
C ASP A 91 8.58 9.87 1.69
N PHE A 92 9.15 9.58 0.53
CA PHE A 92 9.49 8.21 0.14
C PHE A 92 10.49 7.60 1.13
N ASN A 93 10.21 6.36 1.56
CA ASN A 93 11.05 5.66 2.53
C ASN A 93 11.94 4.61 1.88
N SER A 94 11.35 3.66 1.16
CA SER A 94 12.10 2.54 0.58
C SER A 94 11.26 1.77 -0.44
N ALA A 95 11.96 1.01 -1.31
CA ALA A 95 11.33 0.05 -2.20
C ALA A 95 11.93 -1.34 -2.05
N TYR A 96 11.11 -2.33 -2.32
CA TYR A 96 11.48 -3.75 -2.29
C TYR A 96 10.95 -4.45 -3.53
N ILE A 97 11.62 -5.51 -3.95
CA ILE A 97 11.17 -6.35 -5.04
C ILE A 97 10.99 -7.79 -4.56
N HIS A 98 9.83 -8.36 -4.87
CA HIS A 98 9.58 -9.78 -4.78
C HIS A 98 9.77 -10.38 -6.18
N LYS A 99 10.87 -11.11 -6.36
CA LYS A 99 11.12 -11.87 -7.58
C LYS A 99 10.43 -13.21 -7.42
N THR A 100 9.42 -13.41 -8.18
CA THR A 100 8.68 -14.66 -8.18
C THR A 100 9.23 -15.66 -9.19
N SER A 101 8.70 -16.90 -9.15
CA SER A 101 9.07 -17.99 -10.03
C SER A 101 8.67 -17.73 -11.49
N LEU A 102 8.97 -18.70 -12.38
CA LEU A 102 8.67 -18.66 -13.82
C LEU A 102 7.18 -18.41 -14.20
N THR A 103 6.28 -18.38 -13.22
CA THR A 103 4.82 -18.31 -13.45
C THR A 103 4.13 -17.07 -12.87
N THR A 104 4.86 -16.20 -12.17
CA THR A 104 4.29 -15.01 -11.51
C THR A 104 5.14 -13.79 -11.78
N ASP A 105 4.49 -12.66 -12.11
CA ASP A 105 5.16 -11.41 -12.40
C ASP A 105 5.85 -10.85 -11.16
N PRO A 106 7.04 -10.24 -11.32
CA PRO A 106 7.71 -9.54 -10.23
C PRO A 106 6.82 -8.41 -9.69
N VAL A 107 6.80 -8.29 -8.36
CA VAL A 107 6.05 -7.24 -7.65
C VAL A 107 7.04 -6.32 -6.95
N GLU A 108 6.89 -5.02 -7.16
CA GLU A 108 7.58 -4.00 -6.40
C GLU A 108 6.68 -3.43 -5.31
N LEU A 109 7.23 -3.24 -4.14
CA LEU A 109 6.61 -2.60 -3.00
C LEU A 109 7.25 -1.25 -2.77
N PHE A 110 6.47 -0.19 -2.84
CA PHE A 110 6.89 1.19 -2.54
C PHE A 110 6.33 1.60 -1.19
N ILE A 111 7.20 2.03 -0.29
CA ILE A 111 6.87 2.43 1.08
C ILE A 111 7.14 3.92 1.23
N PHE A 112 6.15 4.65 1.71
CA PHE A 112 6.23 6.06 2.04
C PHE A 112 6.00 6.23 3.54
N ASN A 113 6.61 7.25 4.12
CA ASN A 113 6.29 7.67 5.46
C ASN A 113 4.89 8.28 5.49
N ALA A 114 4.21 8.14 6.59
CA ALA A 114 2.87 8.67 6.81
C ALA A 114 2.76 9.30 8.20
N LYS A 115 1.83 10.23 8.32
CA LYS A 115 1.44 10.83 9.59
C LYS A 115 -0.07 10.79 9.71
N THR A 116 -0.58 10.45 10.88
CA THR A 116 -2.02 10.46 11.14
C THR A 116 -2.34 11.32 12.35
N GLU A 117 -3.52 11.91 12.34
CA GLU A 117 -3.95 12.85 13.37
C GLU A 117 -4.23 12.18 14.72
N LYS A 118 -4.91 11.03 14.70
CA LYS A 118 -5.39 10.35 15.92
C LYS A 118 -4.52 9.19 16.39
N ASN A 119 -3.64 8.67 15.53
CA ASN A 119 -2.82 7.51 15.87
C ASN A 119 -1.37 7.69 15.39
N PRO A 120 -0.51 8.33 16.21
CA PRO A 120 0.87 8.63 15.83
C PRO A 120 1.74 7.39 15.61
N ASP A 121 1.26 6.21 16.02
CA ASP A 121 1.95 4.94 15.77
C ASP A 121 1.90 4.51 14.28
N ILE A 122 0.93 4.99 13.52
CA ILE A 122 0.84 4.70 12.08
C ILE A 122 1.90 5.52 11.37
N GLN A 123 2.82 4.86 10.69
CA GLN A 123 4.01 5.47 10.13
C GLN A 123 4.20 5.26 8.62
N PHE A 124 3.47 4.32 8.02
CA PHE A 124 3.72 3.91 6.63
C PHE A 124 2.45 3.77 5.80
N LEU A 125 2.56 4.24 4.56
CA LEU A 125 1.67 3.95 3.43
C LEU A 125 2.45 3.15 2.40
N SER A 126 1.92 2.01 1.99
CA SER A 126 2.64 1.08 1.12
C SER A 126 1.78 0.60 -0.03
N VAL A 127 2.36 0.57 -1.23
CA VAL A 127 1.69 0.16 -2.47
C VAL A 127 2.48 -0.93 -3.18
N TRP A 128 1.80 -1.98 -3.63
CA TRP A 128 2.35 -3.04 -4.48
C TRP A 128 2.00 -2.80 -5.93
N ILE A 129 3.01 -2.86 -6.79
CA ILE A 129 2.87 -2.69 -8.24
C ILE A 129 3.55 -3.85 -8.95
N TYR A 130 2.80 -4.58 -9.81
CA TYR A 130 3.36 -5.55 -10.73
C TYR A 130 4.22 -4.83 -11.77
N GLN A 131 5.40 -5.39 -12.09
CA GLN A 131 6.26 -4.82 -13.12
C GLN A 131 5.64 -4.91 -14.51
N ASP A 132 4.86 -5.96 -14.76
CA ASP A 132 4.08 -6.06 -15.98
C ASP A 132 2.94 -5.02 -15.96
N ARG A 133 2.96 -4.13 -16.95
CA ARG A 133 1.94 -3.10 -17.18
C ARG A 133 1.66 -2.16 -15.99
N ASN A 134 2.52 -2.12 -15.00
CA ASN A 134 2.38 -1.24 -13.81
C ASN A 134 1.02 -1.42 -13.08
N TYR A 135 0.50 -2.65 -12.99
CA TYR A 135 -0.74 -2.91 -12.26
C TYR A 135 -0.56 -2.76 -10.75
N ILE A 136 -1.37 -1.89 -10.14
CA ILE A 136 -1.46 -1.73 -8.70
C ILE A 136 -2.27 -2.89 -8.13
N SER A 137 -1.69 -3.62 -7.17
CA SER A 137 -2.30 -4.84 -6.61
C SER A 137 -2.67 -4.74 -5.13
N GLY A 138 -2.29 -3.64 -4.47
CA GLY A 138 -2.62 -3.44 -3.06
C GLY A 138 -2.14 -2.11 -2.51
N LEU A 139 -2.80 -1.65 -1.45
CA LEU A 139 -2.46 -0.49 -0.63
C LEU A 139 -2.69 -0.86 0.83
N VAL A 140 -1.75 -0.50 1.72
CA VAL A 140 -1.92 -0.67 3.17
C VAL A 140 -1.41 0.55 3.94
N ILE A 141 -1.99 0.74 5.12
CA ILE A 141 -1.60 1.75 6.10
C ILE A 141 -1.17 1.00 7.36
N THR A 142 0.07 1.16 7.81
CA THR A 142 0.65 0.32 8.87
C THR A 142 1.52 1.09 9.87
N LYS A 143 1.69 0.52 11.07
CA LYS A 143 2.67 0.97 12.09
C LYS A 143 4.09 0.64 11.69
N GLU A 144 4.29 -0.59 11.22
CA GLU A 144 5.58 -1.13 10.83
C GLU A 144 5.60 -1.30 9.32
N LYS A 145 6.78 -1.34 8.75
CA LYS A 145 6.92 -1.70 7.34
C LYS A 145 6.28 -3.07 7.11
N PRO A 146 5.50 -3.25 6.06
CA PRO A 146 4.81 -4.53 5.80
C PRO A 146 5.77 -5.69 5.52
N ILE A 147 7.07 -5.38 5.45
CA ILE A 147 8.16 -6.33 5.32
C ILE A 147 9.17 -6.04 6.41
N ASN A 148 9.46 -7.01 7.26
CA ASN A 148 10.53 -6.94 8.22
C ASN A 148 11.64 -7.94 7.83
N PRO A 149 12.72 -7.50 7.15
CA PRO A 149 13.80 -8.38 6.72
C PRO A 149 14.61 -9.00 7.88
N ASN A 150 14.42 -8.50 9.10
CA ASN A 150 15.17 -8.92 10.28
C ASN A 150 14.37 -9.86 11.19
N LYS A 151 13.09 -10.11 10.92
CA LYS A 151 12.29 -11.04 11.70
C LYS A 151 12.54 -12.45 11.18
N ARG A 152 13.54 -13.14 11.74
CA ARG A 152 13.69 -14.60 11.61
C ARG A 152 12.66 -15.21 12.55
N GLU A 153 11.72 -15.97 12.02
CA GLU A 153 10.94 -16.91 12.81
C GLU A 153 11.77 -18.15 13.12
#